data_4881ba45a4c2277677941283dc9e2eb0
#
_entry.id   4881ba45a4c2277677941283dc9e2eb0
#
_cell.length_a   1.000
_cell.length_b   1.000
_cell.length_c   1.000
_cell.angle_alpha   90.00
_cell.angle_beta   90.00
_cell.angle_gamma   90.00
#
_symmetry.space_group_name_H-M   'P 1'
#
loop_
_entity.id
_entity.type
_entity.pdbx_description
1 polymer ?
#
loop_
_entity_poly.entity_id
_entity_poly.type
_entity_poly.pdbx_seq_one_letter_code
_entity_poly.pdbx_strand_id
1 'polypeptide(L)'
;LTSKIISTMLAEGLSIEECVSTIAATLPVCSVRGVAYSTFTIIHLKNNQTAELIQYDNPHAILIRNEQNWDYPKTEMNIGGKKIYKSVIKLQENDIFIAMSDGCPHAGIGIAYNFGWKREDIIEFMETMSVSGLTAKNLSTLLVDECDKLYGQKPGDDATACIVKIRKREPMNILFGPPSNRDDCDRMMSLFFSKEGKHIICGGTTSSIASKYLRKPLKASLNFEKSDIPPIAHLEGVDLVTEGVI
;
A
#
# COMPACT_ATOMS: atom_id res chain seq x y z
N LEU A 1 14.30 14.10 -7.79
CA LEU A 1 15.52 14.34 -7.02
C LEU A 1 15.25 14.26 -5.51
N THR A 2 14.33 15.03 -4.96
CA THR A 2 14.00 15.12 -3.53
C THR A 2 13.66 13.75 -2.91
N SER A 3 12.78 12.99 -3.54
CA SER A 3 12.41 11.64 -3.08
C SER A 3 13.62 10.70 -2.97
N LYS A 4 14.52 10.72 -3.96
CA LYS A 4 15.74 9.89 -3.94
C LYS A 4 16.70 10.30 -2.84
N ILE A 5 16.86 11.60 -2.59
CA ILE A 5 17.71 12.11 -1.50
C ILE A 5 17.15 11.63 -0.16
N ILE A 6 15.86 11.85 0.11
CA ILE A 6 15.20 11.42 1.35
C ILE A 6 15.37 9.91 1.57
N SER A 7 15.03 9.11 0.56
CA SER A 7 15.10 7.65 0.69
C SER A 7 16.52 7.14 0.95
N THR A 8 17.52 7.74 0.32
CA THR A 8 18.93 7.39 0.55
C THR A 8 19.38 7.77 1.95
N MET A 9 19.10 9.00 2.40
CA MET A 9 19.48 9.47 3.74
C MET A 9 18.82 8.64 4.85
N LEU A 10 17.55 8.31 4.70
CA LEU A 10 16.84 7.44 5.66
C LEU A 10 17.42 6.01 5.67
N ALA A 11 17.83 5.49 4.52
CA ALA A 11 18.48 4.18 4.42
C ALA A 11 19.86 4.15 5.11
N GLU A 12 20.59 5.28 5.10
CA GLU A 12 21.86 5.47 5.82
C GLU A 12 21.65 5.75 7.34
N GLY A 13 20.41 5.74 7.81
CA GLY A 13 20.09 5.87 9.23
C GLY A 13 20.00 7.31 9.76
N LEU A 14 19.97 8.32 8.88
CA LEU A 14 19.75 9.71 9.30
C LEU A 14 18.31 9.86 9.82
N SER A 15 18.14 10.78 10.77
CA SER A 15 16.81 11.16 11.25
C SER A 15 16.01 11.88 10.14
N ILE A 16 14.71 11.81 10.26
CA ILE A 16 13.83 12.47 9.29
C ILE A 16 14.00 14.00 9.32
N GLU A 17 14.31 14.55 10.50
CA GLU A 17 14.61 15.97 10.68
C GLU A 17 15.90 16.39 9.95
N GLU A 18 16.94 15.57 10.01
CA GLU A 18 18.20 15.81 9.26
C GLU A 18 17.95 15.74 7.75
N CYS A 19 17.18 14.75 7.30
CA CYS A 19 16.77 14.64 5.88
C CYS A 19 16.03 15.90 5.42
N VAL A 20 15.05 16.35 6.19
CA VAL A 20 14.24 17.54 5.86
C VAL A 20 15.07 18.81 5.91
N SER A 21 15.96 18.96 6.91
CA SER A 21 16.87 20.10 6.99
C SER A 21 17.82 20.19 5.80
N THR A 22 18.38 19.06 5.36
CA THR A 22 19.24 18.97 4.20
C THR A 22 18.49 19.37 2.92
N ILE A 23 17.26 18.87 2.75
CA ILE A 23 16.40 19.22 1.61
C ILE A 23 16.07 20.72 1.63
N ALA A 24 15.67 21.25 2.79
CA ALA A 24 15.33 22.64 2.93
C ALA A 24 16.51 23.56 2.57
N ALA A 25 17.75 23.13 2.86
CA ALA A 25 18.97 23.86 2.55
C ALA A 25 19.45 23.69 1.09
N THR A 26 19.17 22.54 0.46
CA THR A 26 19.75 22.20 -0.85
C THR A 26 18.80 22.42 -2.02
N LEU A 27 17.50 22.56 -1.78
CA LEU A 27 16.54 22.77 -2.86
C LEU A 27 16.75 24.16 -3.49
N PRO A 28 16.93 24.21 -4.81
CA PRO A 28 17.11 25.48 -5.49
C PRO A 28 15.88 26.38 -5.33
N VAL A 29 16.13 27.68 -5.17
CA VAL A 29 15.07 28.69 -5.20
C VAL A 29 14.65 28.89 -6.68
N CYS A 30 13.35 28.81 -6.95
CA CYS A 30 12.84 29.09 -8.29
C CYS A 30 13.20 30.52 -8.67
N SER A 31 14.06 30.69 -9.68
CA SER A 31 14.56 32.01 -10.14
C SER A 31 13.45 32.95 -10.64
N VAL A 32 12.29 32.39 -11.02
CA VAL A 32 11.16 33.18 -11.56
C VAL A 32 10.24 33.70 -10.46
N ARG A 33 10.08 32.96 -9.34
CA ARG A 33 9.15 33.28 -8.23
C ARG A 33 9.83 33.54 -6.90
N GLY A 34 11.15 33.38 -6.80
CA GLY A 34 11.90 33.56 -5.55
C GLY A 34 11.58 32.56 -4.44
N VAL A 35 10.87 31.49 -4.75
CA VAL A 35 10.41 30.46 -3.79
C VAL A 35 11.13 29.14 -4.07
N ALA A 36 11.67 28.50 -3.06
CA ALA A 36 12.16 27.13 -3.19
C ALA A 36 10.94 26.20 -3.38
N TYR A 37 10.86 25.54 -4.52
CA TYR A 37 9.65 24.80 -4.87
C TYR A 37 9.90 23.30 -4.95
N SER A 38 9.83 22.66 -3.80
CA SER A 38 9.55 21.23 -3.75
C SER A 38 8.63 20.99 -2.56
N THR A 39 7.39 20.71 -2.83
CA THR A 39 6.41 20.23 -1.85
C THR A 39 6.64 18.75 -1.62
N PHE A 40 6.36 18.25 -0.45
CA PHE A 40 6.47 16.81 -0.17
C PHE A 40 5.58 16.35 0.99
N THR A 41 5.20 15.10 0.90
CA THR A 41 4.59 14.33 1.99
C THR A 41 5.39 13.05 2.18
N ILE A 42 5.89 12.83 3.39
CA ILE A 42 6.61 11.62 3.78
C ILE A 42 5.73 10.84 4.74
N ILE A 43 5.52 9.56 4.44
CA ILE A 43 4.88 8.61 5.35
C ILE A 43 5.92 7.54 5.67
N HIS A 44 6.53 7.64 6.85
CA HIS A 44 7.56 6.72 7.31
C HIS A 44 6.98 5.73 8.30
N LEU A 45 6.90 4.45 7.91
CA LEU A 45 6.40 3.38 8.75
C LEU A 45 7.54 2.80 9.58
N LYS A 46 7.44 2.90 10.90
CA LYS A 46 8.46 2.41 11.85
C LYS A 46 7.97 1.13 12.54
N ASN A 47 8.75 0.06 12.38
CA ASN A 47 8.53 -1.23 13.08
C ASN A 47 7.12 -1.81 12.93
N ASN A 48 6.38 -1.45 11.89
CA ASN A 48 4.97 -1.81 11.70
C ASN A 48 4.06 -1.41 12.89
N GLN A 49 4.45 -0.42 13.67
CA GLN A 49 3.71 0.04 14.84
C GLN A 49 3.29 1.50 14.77
N THR A 50 4.13 2.33 14.13
CA THR A 50 3.88 3.78 14.05
C THR A 50 4.11 4.29 12.64
N ALA A 51 3.32 5.29 12.25
CA ALA A 51 3.57 6.12 11.08
C ALA A 51 4.06 7.50 11.55
N GLU A 52 5.16 7.96 10.99
CA GLU A 52 5.65 9.32 11.14
C GLU A 52 5.39 10.06 9.83
N LEU A 53 4.53 11.09 9.89
CA LEU A 53 4.18 11.91 8.75
C LEU A 53 4.93 13.22 8.83
N ILE A 54 5.57 13.61 7.73
CA ILE A 54 6.18 14.93 7.57
C ILE A 54 5.60 15.54 6.29
N GLN A 55 5.06 16.73 6.42
CA GLN A 55 4.31 17.37 5.35
C GLN A 55 4.75 18.82 5.17
N TYR A 56 5.08 19.17 3.94
CA TYR A 56 5.46 20.51 3.56
C TYR A 56 4.71 20.93 2.30
N ASP A 57 3.90 21.98 2.42
CA ASP A 57 3.22 22.68 1.33
C ASP A 57 2.40 21.80 0.37
N ASN A 58 2.00 20.61 0.82
CA ASN A 58 1.04 19.72 0.19
C ASN A 58 -0.27 19.71 0.98
N PRO A 59 -1.39 19.32 0.38
CA PRO A 59 -2.60 19.02 1.13
C PRO A 59 -2.30 18.00 2.23
N HIS A 60 -2.76 18.29 3.46
CA HIS A 60 -2.52 17.36 4.56
C HIS A 60 -3.09 15.99 4.24
N ALA A 61 -2.29 14.94 4.43
CA ALA A 61 -2.74 13.57 4.26
C ALA A 61 -4.03 13.31 5.06
N ILE A 62 -4.94 12.55 4.48
CA ILE A 62 -6.16 12.10 5.14
C ILE A 62 -5.85 10.77 5.79
N LEU A 63 -6.36 10.54 6.99
CA LEU A 63 -6.35 9.23 7.63
C LEU A 63 -7.77 8.76 7.84
N ILE A 64 -8.15 7.69 7.17
CA ILE A 64 -9.40 6.98 7.43
C ILE A 64 -9.12 5.84 8.39
N ARG A 65 -9.82 5.85 9.52
CA ARG A 65 -9.76 4.86 10.59
C ARG A 65 -11.17 4.47 10.99
N ASN A 66 -11.46 3.19 11.03
CA ASN A 66 -12.82 2.68 11.26
C ASN A 66 -13.85 3.33 10.31
N GLU A 67 -13.48 3.40 9.01
CA GLU A 67 -14.33 3.92 7.93
C GLU A 67 -14.64 5.43 8.01
N GLN A 68 -14.03 6.16 8.94
CA GLN A 68 -14.22 7.59 9.14
C GLN A 68 -12.89 8.35 9.13
N ASN A 69 -12.93 9.59 8.71
CA ASN A 69 -11.79 10.49 8.80
C ASN A 69 -11.40 10.69 10.26
N TRP A 70 -10.13 10.45 10.54
CA TRP A 70 -9.56 10.70 11.85
C TRP A 70 -8.58 11.87 11.76
N ASP A 71 -8.95 12.99 12.39
CA ASP A 71 -8.08 14.17 12.44
C ASP A 71 -6.98 13.97 13.49
N TYR A 72 -5.80 13.63 12.99
CA TYR A 72 -4.63 13.36 13.82
C TYR A 72 -3.90 14.65 14.21
N PRO A 73 -3.26 14.70 15.40
CA PRO A 73 -2.51 15.87 15.86
C PRO A 73 -1.32 16.16 14.93
N LYS A 74 -1.13 17.45 14.63
CA LYS A 74 -0.06 17.98 13.79
C LYS A 74 0.76 18.98 14.59
N THR A 75 2.08 18.75 14.69
CA THR A 75 3.01 19.67 15.32
C THR A 75 3.71 20.49 14.23
N GLU A 76 3.57 21.81 14.30
CA GLU A 76 4.29 22.72 13.40
C GLU A 76 5.76 22.83 13.84
N MET A 77 6.66 22.67 12.87
CA MET A 77 8.10 22.86 13.02
C MET A 77 8.56 23.92 12.00
N ASN A 78 9.48 24.79 12.42
CA ASN A 78 10.11 25.73 11.50
C ASN A 78 11.53 25.25 11.19
N ILE A 79 11.77 24.85 9.94
CA ILE A 79 13.08 24.38 9.46
C ILE A 79 13.51 25.24 8.27
N GLY A 80 14.58 26.00 8.42
CA GLY A 80 15.06 26.88 7.36
C GLY A 80 14.04 27.93 6.91
N GLY A 81 13.21 28.45 7.83
CA GLY A 81 12.16 29.42 7.54
C GLY A 81 10.89 28.81 6.92
N LYS A 82 10.82 27.49 6.78
CA LYS A 82 9.68 26.76 6.21
C LYS A 82 8.84 26.11 7.29
N LYS A 83 7.52 26.23 7.18
CA LYS A 83 6.57 25.58 8.07
C LYS A 83 6.35 24.14 7.63
N ILE A 84 6.77 23.21 8.46
CA ILE A 84 6.68 21.78 8.24
C ILE A 84 5.81 21.17 9.34
N TYR A 85 4.92 20.27 8.95
CA TYR A 85 4.04 19.61 9.91
C TYR A 85 4.51 18.17 10.16
N LYS A 86 4.69 17.84 11.43
CA LYS A 86 5.05 16.50 11.90
C LYS A 86 3.90 15.87 12.67
N SER A 87 3.66 14.59 12.43
CA SER A 87 2.72 13.78 13.20
C SER A 87 3.30 12.40 13.45
N VAL A 88 3.04 11.86 14.64
CA VAL A 88 3.38 10.47 14.98
C VAL A 88 2.10 9.75 15.35
N ILE A 89 1.76 8.71 14.60
CA ILE A 89 0.48 8.03 14.68
C ILE A 89 0.74 6.56 14.98
N LYS A 90 0.14 6.04 16.05
CA LYS A 90 0.11 4.59 16.30
C LYS A 90 -0.79 3.92 15.27
N LEU A 91 -0.23 2.95 14.53
CA LEU A 91 -0.95 2.23 13.48
C LEU A 91 -2.04 1.33 14.08
N GLN A 92 -3.15 1.27 13.38
CA GLN A 92 -4.22 0.31 13.60
C GLN A 92 -4.48 -0.48 12.32
N GLU A 93 -5.00 -1.68 12.48
CA GLU A 93 -5.43 -2.48 11.33
C GLU A 93 -6.56 -1.75 10.59
N ASN A 94 -6.50 -1.78 9.27
CA ASN A 94 -7.37 -1.08 8.34
C ASN A 94 -7.23 0.45 8.30
N ASP A 95 -6.23 1.04 8.95
CA ASP A 95 -5.88 2.44 8.69
C ASP A 95 -5.58 2.66 7.21
N ILE A 96 -6.11 3.74 6.64
CA ILE A 96 -5.88 4.14 5.26
C ILE A 96 -5.34 5.57 5.26
N PHE A 97 -4.04 5.72 4.94
CA PHE A 97 -3.43 7.02 4.72
C PHE A 97 -3.55 7.38 3.25
N ILE A 98 -4.00 8.60 2.97
CA ILE A 98 -4.18 9.15 1.64
C ILE A 98 -3.35 10.42 1.55
N ALA A 99 -2.25 10.36 0.81
CA ALA A 99 -1.45 11.53 0.46
C ALA A 99 -1.71 11.92 -0.98
N MET A 100 -1.78 13.21 -1.26
CA MET A 100 -2.09 13.72 -2.60
C MET A 100 -1.33 15.01 -2.88
N SER A 101 -1.14 15.30 -4.17
CA SER A 101 -0.71 16.64 -4.62
C SER A 101 -1.90 17.60 -4.64
N ASP A 102 -1.59 18.89 -4.77
CA ASP A 102 -2.58 19.97 -4.85
C ASP A 102 -3.48 19.89 -6.10
N GLY A 103 -3.04 19.19 -7.14
CA GLY A 103 -3.90 18.92 -8.30
C GLY A 103 -5.17 18.14 -7.97
N CYS A 104 -5.22 17.37 -6.87
CA CYS A 104 -6.47 16.70 -6.46
C CYS A 104 -7.52 17.71 -5.93
N PRO A 105 -7.22 18.57 -4.94
CA PRO A 105 -8.15 19.63 -4.54
C PRO A 105 -8.45 20.66 -5.64
N HIS A 106 -7.55 20.87 -6.58
CA HIS A 106 -7.78 21.77 -7.71
C HIS A 106 -8.67 21.17 -8.80
N ALA A 107 -8.96 19.87 -8.75
CA ALA A 107 -9.80 19.23 -9.76
C ALA A 107 -11.19 19.90 -9.83
N GLY A 108 -11.62 20.15 -11.04
CA GLY A 108 -12.92 20.75 -11.32
C GLY A 108 -13.00 22.27 -11.20
N ILE A 109 -11.92 22.99 -10.92
CA ILE A 109 -11.91 24.46 -10.90
C ILE A 109 -12.40 25.02 -12.23
N GLY A 110 -13.42 25.88 -12.17
CA GLY A 110 -14.00 26.52 -13.34
C GLY A 110 -14.82 25.61 -14.26
N ILE A 111 -14.98 24.34 -13.94
CA ILE A 111 -15.76 23.35 -14.68
C ILE A 111 -16.91 22.82 -13.81
N ALA A 112 -16.61 22.00 -12.80
CA ALA A 112 -17.58 21.41 -11.89
C ALA A 112 -17.77 22.22 -10.60
N TYR A 113 -16.72 22.90 -10.16
CA TYR A 113 -16.67 23.66 -8.92
C TYR A 113 -16.03 25.03 -9.11
N ASN A 114 -16.49 26.05 -8.36
CA ASN A 114 -15.89 27.38 -8.39
C ASN A 114 -14.48 27.39 -7.74
N PHE A 115 -14.25 26.57 -6.72
CA PHE A 115 -13.04 26.56 -5.90
C PHE A 115 -12.32 25.18 -5.88
N GLY A 116 -12.65 24.31 -6.82
CA GLY A 116 -12.10 22.95 -6.87
C GLY A 116 -12.84 21.95 -5.97
N TRP A 117 -12.30 20.74 -5.92
CA TRP A 117 -12.81 19.62 -5.12
C TRP A 117 -12.31 19.76 -3.68
N LYS A 118 -13.13 20.32 -2.82
CA LYS A 118 -12.73 20.62 -1.45
C LYS A 118 -12.26 19.38 -0.71
N ARG A 119 -11.35 19.59 0.24
CA ARG A 119 -10.80 18.52 1.07
C ARG A 119 -11.90 17.69 1.75
N GLU A 120 -12.95 18.34 2.23
CA GLU A 120 -14.10 17.71 2.89
C GLU A 120 -14.84 16.76 1.94
N ASP A 121 -15.03 17.17 0.70
CA ASP A 121 -15.70 16.35 -0.34
C ASP A 121 -14.80 15.15 -0.74
N ILE A 122 -13.47 15.34 -0.78
CA ILE A 122 -12.51 14.23 -1.00
C ILE A 122 -12.57 13.24 0.17
N ILE A 123 -12.68 13.71 1.41
CA ILE A 123 -12.83 12.87 2.59
C ILE A 123 -14.10 12.03 2.48
N GLU A 124 -15.25 12.64 2.23
CA GLU A 124 -16.55 11.96 2.10
C GLU A 124 -16.52 10.90 0.99
N PHE A 125 -15.94 11.25 -0.16
CA PHE A 125 -15.73 10.30 -1.27
C PHE A 125 -14.89 9.11 -0.83
N MET A 126 -13.75 9.35 -0.17
CA MET A 126 -12.84 8.29 0.23
C MET A 126 -13.39 7.46 1.39
N GLU A 127 -14.13 8.02 2.33
CA GLU A 127 -14.87 7.28 3.35
C GLU A 127 -15.84 6.29 2.69
N THR A 128 -16.65 6.76 1.75
CA THR A 128 -17.60 5.92 1.00
C THR A 128 -16.90 4.78 0.27
N MET A 129 -15.78 5.06 -0.41
CA MET A 129 -15.03 4.03 -1.15
C MET A 129 -14.31 3.04 -0.22
N SER A 130 -13.93 3.46 0.99
CA SER A 130 -13.18 2.62 1.95
C SER A 130 -14.00 1.45 2.49
N VAL A 131 -15.31 1.61 2.63
CA VAL A 131 -16.27 0.59 3.10
C VAL A 131 -16.31 -0.63 2.17
N SER A 132 -16.05 -0.45 0.89
CA SER A 132 -16.14 -1.52 -0.13
C SER A 132 -15.06 -2.61 -0.03
N GLY A 133 -14.13 -2.53 0.93
CA GLY A 133 -13.04 -3.50 1.08
C GLY A 133 -11.96 -3.43 -0.02
N LEU A 134 -11.96 -2.39 -0.82
CA LEU A 134 -11.03 -2.21 -1.94
C LEU A 134 -9.55 -2.19 -1.50
N THR A 135 -8.68 -2.58 -2.43
CA THR A 135 -7.22 -2.49 -2.23
C THR A 135 -6.75 -1.04 -2.29
N ALA A 136 -5.57 -0.75 -1.72
CA ALA A 136 -4.95 0.57 -1.82
C ALA A 136 -4.79 1.03 -3.28
N LYS A 137 -4.45 0.09 -4.19
CA LYS A 137 -4.35 0.36 -5.62
C LYS A 137 -5.69 0.82 -6.21
N ASN A 138 -6.77 0.09 -5.92
CA ASN A 138 -8.08 0.44 -6.45
C ASN A 138 -8.56 1.79 -5.92
N LEU A 139 -8.34 2.05 -4.62
CA LEU A 139 -8.67 3.35 -4.01
C LEU A 139 -7.90 4.51 -4.64
N SER A 140 -6.59 4.34 -4.93
CA SER A 140 -5.81 5.39 -5.60
C SER A 140 -6.28 5.62 -7.04
N THR A 141 -6.61 4.55 -7.77
CA THR A 141 -7.18 4.66 -9.11
C THR A 141 -8.50 5.41 -9.10
N LEU A 142 -9.43 5.05 -8.20
CA LEU A 142 -10.73 5.73 -8.09
C LEU A 142 -10.58 7.22 -7.76
N LEU A 143 -9.65 7.58 -6.88
CA LEU A 143 -9.39 8.98 -6.54
C LEU A 143 -8.88 9.78 -7.75
N VAL A 144 -7.93 9.21 -8.50
CA VAL A 144 -7.38 9.88 -9.70
C VAL A 144 -8.39 9.91 -10.84
N ASP A 145 -9.17 8.84 -11.05
CA ASP A 145 -10.22 8.79 -12.06
C ASP A 145 -11.31 9.84 -11.78
N GLU A 146 -11.64 10.08 -10.51
CA GLU A 146 -12.59 11.13 -10.14
C GLU A 146 -11.99 12.52 -10.40
N CYS A 147 -10.70 12.74 -10.10
CA CYS A 147 -10.01 13.97 -10.50
C CYS A 147 -10.09 14.20 -12.02
N ASP A 148 -9.83 13.17 -12.83
CA ASP A 148 -9.87 13.27 -14.29
C ASP A 148 -11.27 13.65 -14.82
N LYS A 149 -12.31 13.03 -14.25
CA LYS A 149 -13.70 13.39 -14.56
C LYS A 149 -14.00 14.84 -14.22
N LEU A 150 -13.59 15.30 -13.03
CA LEU A 150 -13.82 16.69 -12.60
C LEU A 150 -13.06 17.69 -13.48
N TYR A 151 -11.88 17.34 -13.99
CA TYR A 151 -11.14 18.12 -14.98
C TYR A 151 -11.75 18.05 -16.39
N GLY A 152 -12.81 17.26 -16.62
CA GLY A 152 -13.37 17.05 -17.94
C GLY A 152 -12.40 16.41 -18.91
N GLN A 153 -11.54 15.49 -18.42
CA GLN A 153 -10.48 14.80 -19.18
C GLN A 153 -9.41 15.75 -19.76
N LYS A 154 -9.28 16.93 -19.20
CA LYS A 154 -8.27 17.93 -19.57
C LYS A 154 -7.66 18.50 -18.29
N PRO A 155 -6.75 17.76 -17.64
CA PRO A 155 -6.19 18.17 -16.37
C PRO A 155 -5.49 19.53 -16.49
N GLY A 156 -5.82 20.43 -15.58
CA GLY A 156 -5.18 21.74 -15.48
C GLY A 156 -3.92 21.72 -14.62
N ASP A 157 -3.70 20.63 -13.89
CA ASP A 157 -2.54 20.41 -13.03
C ASP A 157 -2.30 18.89 -12.83
N ASP A 158 -1.09 18.53 -12.39
CA ASP A 158 -0.67 17.16 -12.13
C ASP A 158 -1.33 16.61 -10.85
N ALA A 159 -2.30 15.73 -10.99
CA ALA A 159 -2.96 15.06 -9.86
C ALA A 159 -2.26 13.73 -9.53
N THR A 160 -1.66 13.66 -8.35
CA THR A 160 -1.00 12.46 -7.83
C THR A 160 -1.65 12.02 -6.54
N ALA A 161 -1.94 10.72 -6.42
CA ALA A 161 -2.46 10.12 -5.19
C ALA A 161 -1.61 8.91 -4.76
N CYS A 162 -1.28 8.86 -3.48
CA CYS A 162 -0.61 7.73 -2.85
C CYS A 162 -1.45 7.24 -1.66
N ILE A 163 -1.84 5.95 -1.70
CA ILE A 163 -2.63 5.35 -0.64
C ILE A 163 -1.86 4.23 0.03
N VAL A 164 -1.77 4.30 1.37
CA VAL A 164 -1.16 3.28 2.20
C VAL A 164 -2.24 2.68 3.09
N LYS A 165 -2.57 1.41 2.87
CA LYS A 165 -3.53 0.65 3.70
C LYS A 165 -2.79 -0.29 4.64
N ILE A 166 -3.03 -0.15 5.93
CA ILE A 166 -2.45 -1.00 6.97
C ILE A 166 -3.31 -2.26 7.10
N ARG A 167 -2.69 -3.41 6.96
CA ARG A 167 -3.38 -4.70 7.12
C ARG A 167 -2.56 -5.65 7.98
N LYS A 168 -3.23 -6.58 8.61
CA LYS A 168 -2.56 -7.69 9.28
C LYS A 168 -1.76 -8.50 8.25
N ARG A 169 -0.54 -8.87 8.63
CA ARG A 169 0.27 -9.77 7.80
C ARG A 169 -0.38 -11.15 7.78
N GLU A 170 -0.70 -11.65 6.60
CA GLU A 170 -1.11 -13.03 6.37
C GLU A 170 0.06 -13.78 5.72
N PRO A 171 0.80 -14.60 6.46
CA PRO A 171 1.87 -15.42 5.89
C PRO A 171 1.29 -16.41 4.88
N MET A 172 2.04 -16.66 3.81
CA MET A 172 1.71 -17.65 2.80
C MET A 172 2.91 -18.57 2.63
N ASN A 173 2.71 -19.86 2.81
CA ASN A 173 3.70 -20.88 2.64
C ASN A 173 3.45 -21.62 1.33
N ILE A 174 4.45 -21.66 0.47
CA ILE A 174 4.33 -22.30 -0.84
C ILE A 174 5.32 -23.45 -0.91
N LEU A 175 4.85 -24.62 -1.33
CA LEU A 175 5.66 -25.82 -1.50
C LEU A 175 5.70 -26.24 -2.97
N PHE A 176 6.92 -26.24 -3.51
CA PHE A 176 7.23 -26.65 -4.88
C PHE A 176 8.08 -27.92 -4.89
N GLY A 177 7.58 -28.97 -5.51
CA GLY A 177 8.31 -30.21 -5.72
C GLY A 177 8.55 -31.04 -4.45
N PRO A 178 8.81 -32.33 -4.63
CA PRO A 178 9.25 -33.21 -3.54
C PRO A 178 10.71 -32.92 -3.17
N PRO A 179 11.19 -33.34 -1.97
CA PRO A 179 12.58 -33.26 -1.62
C PRO A 179 13.44 -34.18 -2.53
N SER A 180 14.71 -33.86 -2.71
CA SER A 180 15.64 -34.68 -3.50
C SER A 180 15.79 -36.09 -2.93
N ASN A 181 15.81 -36.21 -1.60
CA ASN A 181 15.76 -37.50 -0.91
C ASN A 181 14.34 -37.78 -0.43
N ARG A 182 13.79 -38.93 -0.81
CA ARG A 182 12.43 -39.36 -0.43
C ARG A 182 12.27 -39.58 1.08
N ASP A 183 13.33 -39.92 1.78
CA ASP A 183 13.30 -40.10 3.24
C ASP A 183 13.04 -38.77 3.99
N ASP A 184 13.26 -37.64 3.36
CA ASP A 184 12.99 -36.32 3.92
C ASP A 184 11.54 -35.83 3.73
N CYS A 185 10.66 -36.62 3.07
CA CYS A 185 9.28 -36.21 2.81
C CYS A 185 8.53 -35.85 4.08
N ASP A 186 8.58 -36.69 5.12
CA ASP A 186 7.86 -36.44 6.37
C ASP A 186 8.40 -35.22 7.11
N ARG A 187 9.72 -35.04 7.09
CA ARG A 187 10.38 -33.87 7.68
C ARG A 187 9.97 -32.58 6.93
N MET A 188 9.96 -32.60 5.60
CA MET A 188 9.53 -31.49 4.78
C MET A 188 8.06 -31.11 5.07
N MET A 189 7.17 -32.08 5.11
CA MET A 189 5.75 -31.88 5.41
C MET A 189 5.55 -31.34 6.83
N SER A 190 6.25 -31.88 7.81
CA SER A 190 6.22 -31.39 9.18
C SER A 190 6.64 -29.92 9.27
N LEU A 191 7.74 -29.54 8.62
CA LEU A 191 8.21 -28.16 8.57
C LEU A 191 7.23 -27.24 7.83
N PHE A 192 6.63 -27.70 6.74
CA PHE A 192 5.68 -26.93 5.97
C PHE A 192 4.41 -26.65 6.76
N PHE A 193 3.78 -27.68 7.35
CA PHE A 193 2.54 -27.54 8.11
C PHE A 193 2.73 -26.96 9.51
N SER A 194 3.96 -26.86 10.04
CA SER A 194 4.24 -26.17 11.30
C SER A 194 4.25 -24.64 11.17
N LYS A 195 4.24 -24.10 9.95
CA LYS A 195 4.24 -22.67 9.71
C LYS A 195 2.83 -22.10 9.83
N GLU A 196 2.72 -20.94 10.43
CA GLU A 196 1.46 -20.20 10.47
C GLU A 196 1.12 -19.62 9.09
N GLY A 197 -0.17 -19.46 8.80
CA GLY A 197 -0.68 -18.82 7.58
C GLY A 197 -1.22 -19.81 6.56
N LYS A 198 -1.42 -19.30 5.33
CA LYS A 198 -1.97 -20.10 4.23
C LYS A 198 -0.93 -21.09 3.70
N HIS A 199 -1.40 -22.26 3.29
CA HIS A 199 -0.59 -23.31 2.72
C HIS A 199 -0.99 -23.58 1.27
N ILE A 200 -0.04 -23.41 0.35
CA ILE A 200 -0.22 -23.65 -1.09
C ILE A 200 0.75 -24.75 -1.52
N ILE A 201 0.24 -25.74 -2.24
CA ILE A 201 1.04 -26.85 -2.77
C ILE A 201 0.93 -26.84 -4.29
N CYS A 202 2.08 -26.83 -4.96
CA CYS A 202 2.18 -26.84 -6.42
C CYS A 202 2.79 -28.15 -6.92
N GLY A 203 2.06 -28.85 -7.78
CA GLY A 203 2.45 -30.08 -8.44
C GLY A 203 1.81 -31.35 -7.87
N GLY A 204 1.36 -32.25 -8.76
CA GLY A 204 0.62 -33.46 -8.42
C GLY A 204 1.38 -34.44 -7.53
N THR A 205 2.70 -34.59 -7.75
CA THR A 205 3.56 -35.44 -6.89
C THR A 205 3.61 -34.93 -5.46
N THR A 206 3.83 -33.62 -5.29
CA THR A 206 3.91 -32.97 -3.97
C THR A 206 2.57 -33.03 -3.26
N SER A 207 1.48 -32.84 -3.99
CA SER A 207 0.10 -32.95 -3.46
C SER A 207 -0.22 -34.37 -3.00
N SER A 208 0.26 -35.38 -3.72
CA SER A 208 0.11 -36.80 -3.33
C SER A 208 0.89 -37.13 -2.07
N ILE A 209 2.08 -36.56 -1.87
CA ILE A 209 2.86 -36.72 -0.64
C ILE A 209 2.13 -36.04 0.53
N ALA A 210 1.63 -34.82 0.35
CA ALA A 210 0.86 -34.11 1.35
C ALA A 210 -0.44 -34.86 1.74
N SER A 211 -1.15 -35.40 0.76
CA SER A 211 -2.36 -36.22 0.97
C SER A 211 -2.06 -37.44 1.86
N LYS A 212 -0.95 -38.14 1.60
CA LYS A 212 -0.49 -39.27 2.42
C LYS A 212 -0.10 -38.85 3.82
N TYR A 213 0.66 -37.75 3.97
CA TYR A 213 1.08 -37.22 5.25
C TYR A 213 -0.10 -36.81 6.11
N LEU A 214 -1.07 -36.07 5.55
CA LEU A 214 -2.28 -35.64 6.25
C LEU A 214 -3.31 -36.76 6.42
N ARG A 215 -3.14 -37.92 5.75
CA ARG A 215 -4.11 -39.03 5.67
C ARG A 215 -5.49 -38.57 5.21
N LYS A 216 -5.52 -37.67 4.24
CA LYS A 216 -6.75 -37.09 3.70
C LYS A 216 -6.78 -37.25 2.17
N PRO A 217 -7.98 -37.46 1.57
CA PRO A 217 -8.09 -37.67 0.15
C PRO A 217 -7.85 -36.38 -0.64
N LEU A 218 -7.06 -36.49 -1.71
CA LEU A 218 -6.90 -35.45 -2.72
C LEU A 218 -8.04 -35.56 -3.73
N LYS A 219 -8.84 -34.51 -3.90
CA LYS A 219 -9.98 -34.46 -4.82
C LYS A 219 -9.67 -33.44 -5.92
N ALA A 220 -9.51 -33.91 -7.15
CA ALA A 220 -9.35 -33.03 -8.30
C ALA A 220 -10.66 -32.29 -8.59
N SER A 221 -10.58 -31.00 -8.86
CA SER A 221 -11.70 -30.21 -9.37
C SER A 221 -11.82 -30.42 -10.89
N LEU A 222 -12.97 -30.90 -11.33
CA LEU A 222 -13.24 -31.17 -12.75
C LEU A 222 -13.75 -29.94 -13.53
N ASN A 223 -13.86 -28.78 -12.87
CA ASN A 223 -14.32 -27.54 -13.52
C ASN A 223 -13.16 -26.83 -14.24
N PHE A 224 -12.98 -27.15 -15.51
CA PHE A 224 -12.03 -26.48 -16.41
C PHE A 224 -12.75 -25.40 -17.22
N GLU A 225 -12.96 -24.22 -16.65
CA GLU A 225 -13.59 -23.13 -17.41
C GLU A 225 -12.60 -22.30 -18.28
N LYS A 226 -11.28 -22.44 -18.07
CA LYS A 226 -10.27 -21.74 -18.90
C LYS A 226 -9.01 -22.59 -19.04
N SER A 227 -8.50 -22.70 -20.27
CA SER A 227 -7.31 -23.48 -20.62
C SER A 227 -5.98 -22.97 -20.02
N ASP A 228 -5.93 -21.73 -19.57
CA ASP A 228 -4.70 -21.06 -19.12
C ASP A 228 -4.46 -21.17 -17.61
N ILE A 229 -5.37 -21.78 -16.86
CA ILE A 229 -5.24 -22.00 -15.42
C ILE A 229 -4.97 -23.48 -15.17
N PRO A 230 -3.89 -23.83 -14.43
CA PRO A 230 -3.63 -25.22 -14.06
C PRO A 230 -4.80 -25.84 -13.29
N PRO A 231 -5.06 -27.14 -13.45
CA PRO A 231 -6.08 -27.83 -12.67
C PRO A 231 -5.88 -27.61 -11.17
N ILE A 232 -6.98 -27.33 -10.48
CA ILE A 232 -7.01 -27.13 -9.03
C ILE A 232 -7.52 -28.41 -8.37
N ALA A 233 -6.91 -28.78 -7.26
CA ALA A 233 -7.39 -29.87 -6.41
C ALA A 233 -7.75 -29.36 -5.02
N HIS A 234 -8.57 -30.09 -4.32
CA HIS A 234 -8.93 -29.85 -2.92
C HIS A 234 -8.28 -30.91 -2.02
N LEU A 235 -7.56 -30.42 -1.01
CA LEU A 235 -6.99 -31.22 0.07
C LEU A 235 -7.29 -30.53 1.39
N GLU A 236 -8.01 -31.21 2.27
CA GLU A 236 -8.38 -30.64 3.57
C GLU A 236 -7.14 -30.33 4.41
N GLY A 237 -7.00 -29.06 4.87
CA GLY A 237 -5.82 -28.54 5.57
C GLY A 237 -4.82 -27.84 4.67
N VAL A 238 -5.16 -27.67 3.37
CA VAL A 238 -4.38 -26.89 2.39
C VAL A 238 -5.31 -25.89 1.71
N ASP A 239 -4.88 -24.63 1.64
CA ASP A 239 -5.72 -23.55 1.09
C ASP A 239 -5.81 -23.59 -0.45
N LEU A 240 -4.75 -24.03 -1.12
CA LEU A 240 -4.72 -24.18 -2.57
C LEU A 240 -3.79 -25.30 -2.98
N VAL A 241 -4.28 -26.16 -3.88
CA VAL A 241 -3.49 -27.21 -4.54
C VAL A 241 -3.58 -27.03 -6.05
N THR A 242 -2.44 -26.96 -6.74
CA THR A 242 -2.38 -26.90 -8.22
C THR A 242 -1.61 -28.09 -8.76
N GLU A 243 -2.00 -28.62 -9.94
CA GLU A 243 -1.28 -29.74 -10.59
C GLU A 243 -0.02 -29.29 -11.32
N GLY A 244 0.09 -28.01 -11.66
CA GLY A 244 1.21 -27.43 -12.37
C GLY A 244 1.96 -26.38 -11.55
N VAL A 245 3.16 -26.02 -12.04
CA VAL A 245 3.86 -24.81 -11.59
C VAL A 245 3.29 -23.65 -12.43
N ILE A 246 2.89 -22.58 -11.75
CA ILE A 246 2.42 -21.35 -12.37
C ILE A 246 3.60 -20.63 -13.02
#